data_f379797b40c535fae22ad04b995b61ca
#
_entry.id   f379797b40c535fae22ad04b995b61ca
#
_cell.length_a   1.000
_cell.length_b   1.000
_cell.length_c   1.000
_cell.angle_alpha   90.00
_cell.angle_beta   90.00
_cell.angle_gamma   90.00
#
_symmetry.space_group_name_H-M   'P 1'
#
loop_
_entity.id
_entity.type
_entity.pdbx_description
1 polymer ?
#
loop_
_entity_poly.entity_id
_entity_poly.type
_entity_poly.pdbx_seq_one_letter_code
_entity_poly.pdbx_strand_id
1 'polypeptide(L)'
;MSSTITLEQMKTIEIKGSIRKELGKKYSGQIRKEGNVPCVIYGKEGNIHFSAHENSFKNLVYTHEAHLVKINLDGQEYNAVLHEMQFHPVTDRIQHADFVQIFENKPVIIDVPVTVTGDSVGVKAGGKLFVKRRHLKVKGLAGDLPEYLTVDVTNLGIHHSIKVGDLTFDKIELLDPKITAVVSVATSRIALKTEEELAAEAAAAAAAVEGAEAAAETPADEKGKEKDKGKEREKEKEKDKKG
;
A
#
# COMPACT_ATOMS: atom_id res chain seq x y z
N MET A 1 24.36 -3.04 -15.49
CA MET A 1 24.71 -4.12 -14.54
C MET A 1 23.41 -4.79 -14.17
N SER A 2 23.20 -6.03 -14.64
CA SER A 2 21.98 -6.79 -14.40
C SER A 2 21.98 -7.25 -12.96
N SER A 3 21.05 -6.74 -12.17
CA SER A 3 20.82 -7.22 -10.80
C SER A 3 20.22 -8.63 -10.91
N THR A 4 21.01 -9.64 -10.57
CA THR A 4 20.55 -11.03 -10.48
C THR A 4 19.61 -11.10 -9.28
N ILE A 5 18.33 -11.18 -9.55
CA ILE A 5 17.28 -11.26 -8.51
C ILE A 5 17.08 -12.73 -8.19
N THR A 6 17.28 -13.10 -6.94
CA THR A 6 17.01 -14.45 -6.43
C THR A 6 15.50 -14.66 -6.43
N LEU A 7 15.01 -15.55 -7.27
CA LEU A 7 13.61 -15.96 -7.30
C LEU A 7 13.40 -17.02 -6.22
N GLU A 8 12.72 -16.68 -5.15
CA GLU A 8 12.24 -17.68 -4.18
C GLU A 8 10.95 -18.31 -4.73
N GLN A 9 10.85 -19.63 -4.62
CA GLN A 9 9.70 -20.39 -5.12
C GLN A 9 8.49 -20.14 -4.22
N MET A 10 7.31 -20.03 -4.82
CA MET A 10 6.05 -19.77 -4.11
C MET A 10 5.74 -20.85 -3.08
N LYS A 11 5.39 -20.41 -1.88
CA LYS A 11 4.86 -21.27 -0.81
C LYS A 11 3.46 -21.74 -1.15
N THR A 12 3.15 -22.97 -0.76
CA THR A 12 1.84 -23.57 -0.98
C THR A 12 1.00 -23.51 0.30
N ILE A 13 -0.23 -23.00 0.20
CA ILE A 13 -1.21 -22.95 1.30
C ILE A 13 -2.34 -23.92 0.98
N GLU A 14 -2.77 -24.72 1.97
CA GLU A 14 -3.89 -25.61 1.84
C GLU A 14 -5.17 -24.99 2.35
N ILE A 15 -6.24 -25.05 1.55
CA ILE A 15 -7.58 -24.59 1.91
C ILE A 15 -8.57 -25.76 1.75
N LYS A 16 -9.30 -26.04 2.83
CA LYS A 16 -10.39 -27.02 2.81
C LYS A 16 -11.72 -26.31 2.58
N GLY A 17 -12.51 -26.81 1.65
CA GLY A 17 -13.80 -26.26 1.31
C GLY A 17 -14.82 -27.33 0.97
N SER A 18 -16.07 -26.93 0.82
CA SER A 18 -17.19 -27.76 0.39
C SER A 18 -17.81 -27.22 -0.90
N ILE A 19 -18.15 -28.10 -1.83
CA ILE A 19 -18.79 -27.74 -3.09
C ILE A 19 -20.20 -27.21 -2.82
N ARG A 20 -20.54 -26.07 -3.46
CA ARG A 20 -21.87 -25.47 -3.35
C ARG A 20 -22.74 -25.88 -4.54
N LYS A 21 -23.92 -26.43 -4.24
CA LYS A 21 -24.94 -26.71 -5.24
C LYS A 21 -25.88 -25.53 -5.45
N GLU A 22 -26.13 -24.76 -4.39
CA GLU A 22 -27.07 -23.65 -4.41
C GLU A 22 -26.32 -22.33 -4.62
N LEU A 23 -26.75 -21.56 -5.61
CA LEU A 23 -26.18 -20.29 -6.03
C LEU A 23 -27.18 -19.16 -5.82
N GLY A 24 -26.69 -17.92 -5.76
CA GLY A 24 -27.51 -16.72 -5.68
C GLY A 24 -27.38 -15.94 -4.37
N LYS A 25 -28.03 -14.76 -4.34
CA LYS A 25 -27.88 -13.75 -3.27
C LYS A 25 -28.28 -14.26 -1.89
N LYS A 26 -29.40 -15.00 -1.79
CA LYS A 26 -29.92 -15.52 -0.52
C LYS A 26 -28.93 -16.47 0.13
N TYR A 27 -28.45 -17.45 -0.63
CA TYR A 27 -27.54 -18.50 -0.14
C TYR A 27 -26.14 -17.93 0.17
N SER A 28 -25.60 -17.05 -0.68
CA SER A 28 -24.33 -16.38 -0.39
C SER A 28 -24.39 -15.52 0.89
N GLY A 29 -25.55 -14.90 1.15
CA GLY A 29 -25.78 -14.17 2.39
C GLY A 29 -25.82 -15.06 3.63
N GLN A 30 -26.39 -16.26 3.51
CA GLN A 30 -26.44 -17.24 4.60
C GLN A 30 -25.05 -17.78 4.93
N ILE A 31 -24.27 -18.19 3.93
CA ILE A 31 -22.89 -18.68 4.07
C ILE A 31 -22.01 -17.67 4.81
N ARG A 32 -22.10 -16.37 4.46
CA ARG A 32 -21.34 -15.31 5.14
C ARG A 32 -21.76 -15.11 6.59
N LYS A 33 -23.05 -15.34 6.94
CA LYS A 33 -23.52 -15.28 8.32
C LYS A 33 -22.96 -16.44 9.17
N GLU A 34 -22.73 -17.58 8.55
CA GLU A 34 -22.13 -18.77 9.17
C GLU A 34 -20.59 -18.67 9.30
N GLY A 35 -19.98 -17.56 8.85
CA GLY A 35 -18.53 -17.35 8.90
C GLY A 35 -17.75 -18.01 7.76
N ASN A 36 -18.46 -18.45 6.72
CA ASN A 36 -17.86 -19.01 5.52
C ASN A 36 -17.83 -17.97 4.39
N VAL A 37 -16.84 -18.09 3.50
CA VAL A 37 -16.66 -17.24 2.33
C VAL A 37 -17.09 -18.02 1.08
N PRO A 38 -18.00 -17.47 0.27
CA PRO A 38 -18.30 -18.03 -1.05
C PRO A 38 -17.14 -17.77 -2.01
N CYS A 39 -16.67 -18.82 -2.69
CA CYS A 39 -15.53 -18.78 -3.59
C CYS A 39 -15.87 -19.43 -4.93
N VAL A 40 -15.05 -19.10 -5.94
CA VAL A 40 -15.13 -19.69 -7.28
C VAL A 40 -13.74 -20.08 -7.76
N ILE A 41 -13.61 -21.25 -8.36
CA ILE A 41 -12.42 -21.67 -9.11
C ILE A 41 -12.76 -21.63 -10.59
N TYR A 42 -12.01 -20.84 -11.35
CA TYR A 42 -12.10 -20.82 -12.81
C TYR A 42 -11.15 -21.87 -13.37
N GLY A 43 -11.71 -22.93 -13.89
CA GLY A 43 -10.98 -24.07 -14.47
C GLY A 43 -11.22 -24.21 -15.98
N LYS A 44 -10.55 -25.20 -16.59
CA LYS A 44 -10.73 -25.51 -18.00
C LYS A 44 -12.07 -26.17 -18.31
N GLU A 45 -12.56 -27.00 -17.38
CA GLU A 45 -13.80 -27.79 -17.52
C GLU A 45 -15.06 -27.05 -17.03
N GLY A 46 -14.88 -25.82 -16.50
CA GLY A 46 -15.96 -25.00 -15.98
C GLY A 46 -15.60 -24.33 -14.66
N ASN A 47 -16.58 -23.60 -14.12
CA ASN A 47 -16.43 -22.90 -12.86
C ASN A 47 -16.92 -23.77 -11.71
N ILE A 48 -16.09 -23.98 -10.70
CA ILE A 48 -16.42 -24.74 -9.50
C ILE A 48 -16.74 -23.74 -8.39
N HIS A 49 -17.98 -23.77 -7.91
CA HIS A 49 -18.42 -22.95 -6.78
C HIS A 49 -18.25 -23.71 -5.48
N PHE A 50 -17.57 -23.11 -4.51
CA PHE A 50 -17.34 -23.71 -3.22
C PHE A 50 -17.45 -22.68 -2.09
N SER A 51 -17.44 -23.14 -0.87
CA SER A 51 -17.36 -22.31 0.33
C SER A 51 -16.25 -22.82 1.24
N ALA A 52 -15.50 -21.92 1.84
CA ALA A 52 -14.46 -22.24 2.80
C ALA A 52 -14.56 -21.29 4.01
N HIS A 53 -14.04 -21.72 5.15
CA HIS A 53 -14.10 -20.94 6.37
C HIS A 53 -13.17 -19.72 6.29
N GLU A 54 -13.62 -18.54 6.76
CA GLU A 54 -12.88 -17.27 6.68
C GLU A 54 -11.45 -17.37 7.26
N ASN A 55 -11.25 -18.14 8.33
CA ASN A 55 -9.94 -18.32 8.94
C ASN A 55 -8.90 -19.00 8.04
N SER A 56 -9.33 -19.83 7.08
CA SER A 56 -8.42 -20.50 6.14
C SER A 56 -7.73 -19.53 5.18
N PHE A 57 -8.28 -18.34 5.02
CA PHE A 57 -7.72 -17.30 4.15
C PHE A 57 -6.75 -16.35 4.88
N LYS A 58 -6.61 -16.45 6.21
CA LYS A 58 -5.77 -15.53 6.98
C LYS A 58 -4.32 -15.48 6.45
N ASN A 59 -3.71 -16.64 6.23
CA ASN A 59 -2.34 -16.70 5.74
C ASN A 59 -2.20 -16.25 4.29
N LEU A 60 -3.29 -16.28 3.52
CA LEU A 60 -3.29 -15.86 2.11
C LEU A 60 -3.46 -14.34 1.96
N VAL A 61 -4.21 -13.72 2.89
CA VAL A 61 -4.62 -12.31 2.79
C VAL A 61 -3.68 -11.37 3.52
N TYR A 62 -3.23 -11.80 4.71
CA TYR A 62 -2.44 -10.92 5.59
C TYR A 62 -0.93 -11.06 5.40
N THR A 63 -0.47 -11.90 4.49
CA THR A 63 0.93 -11.97 4.08
C THR A 63 1.17 -11.16 2.82
N HIS A 64 2.33 -10.51 2.74
CA HIS A 64 2.76 -9.75 1.56
C HIS A 64 3.55 -10.65 0.59
N GLU A 65 3.04 -11.84 0.34
CA GLU A 65 3.69 -12.84 -0.52
C GLU A 65 2.64 -13.41 -1.48
N ALA A 66 3.04 -13.73 -2.70
CA ALA A 66 2.18 -14.46 -3.62
C ALA A 66 2.25 -15.96 -3.29
N HIS A 67 1.10 -16.61 -3.17
CA HIS A 67 1.01 -18.01 -2.77
C HIS A 67 0.33 -18.88 -3.81
N LEU A 68 0.80 -20.12 -3.92
CA LEU A 68 0.06 -21.21 -4.55
C LEU A 68 -0.95 -21.76 -3.56
N VAL A 69 -2.17 -22.03 -4.00
CA VAL A 69 -3.24 -22.54 -3.13
C VAL A 69 -3.65 -23.93 -3.58
N LYS A 70 -3.52 -24.91 -2.67
CA LYS A 70 -4.12 -26.23 -2.83
C LYS A 70 -5.50 -26.22 -2.19
N ILE A 71 -6.53 -26.35 -3.00
CA ILE A 71 -7.92 -26.34 -2.55
C ILE A 71 -8.40 -27.77 -2.55
N ASN A 72 -8.77 -28.30 -1.37
CA ASN A 72 -9.34 -29.64 -1.22
C ASN A 72 -10.87 -29.50 -1.11
N LEU A 73 -11.57 -30.03 -2.10
CA LEU A 73 -13.02 -30.03 -2.19
C LEU A 73 -13.54 -31.46 -2.22
N ASP A 74 -14.17 -31.90 -1.16
CA ASP A 74 -14.82 -33.22 -1.06
C ASP A 74 -13.88 -34.39 -1.47
N GLY A 75 -12.55 -34.26 -1.19
CA GLY A 75 -11.54 -35.26 -1.50
C GLY A 75 -10.84 -35.08 -2.85
N GLN A 76 -11.18 -34.07 -3.62
CA GLN A 76 -10.47 -33.68 -4.85
C GLN A 76 -9.58 -32.46 -4.58
N GLU A 77 -8.33 -32.53 -5.07
CA GLU A 77 -7.36 -31.46 -4.93
C GLU A 77 -7.26 -30.61 -6.20
N TYR A 78 -7.36 -29.29 -6.04
CA TYR A 78 -7.21 -28.32 -7.11
C TYR A 78 -6.06 -27.38 -6.80
N ASN A 79 -5.08 -27.29 -7.69
CA ASN A 79 -4.02 -26.29 -7.61
C ASN A 79 -4.53 -25.01 -8.27
N ALA A 80 -4.52 -23.92 -7.52
CA ALA A 80 -5.03 -22.63 -7.97
C ALA A 80 -4.18 -21.47 -7.44
N VAL A 81 -4.35 -20.30 -8.03
CA VAL A 81 -3.82 -19.02 -7.54
C VAL A 81 -4.98 -18.09 -7.24
N LEU A 82 -4.83 -17.29 -6.22
CA LEU A 82 -5.77 -16.21 -5.93
C LEU A 82 -5.71 -15.18 -7.05
N HIS A 83 -6.87 -14.88 -7.64
CA HIS A 83 -7.01 -13.88 -8.69
C HIS A 83 -7.56 -12.57 -8.15
N GLU A 84 -8.69 -12.63 -7.46
CA GLU A 84 -9.33 -11.45 -6.89
C GLU A 84 -9.97 -11.78 -5.54
N MET A 85 -9.98 -10.79 -4.65
CA MET A 85 -10.65 -10.91 -3.36
C MET A 85 -11.43 -9.65 -3.05
N GLN A 86 -12.67 -9.83 -2.60
CA GLN A 86 -13.56 -8.74 -2.25
C GLN A 86 -13.75 -8.68 -0.74
N PHE A 87 -13.60 -7.48 -0.19
CA PHE A 87 -13.74 -7.20 1.23
C PHE A 87 -14.98 -6.34 1.51
N HIS A 88 -15.51 -6.48 2.70
CA HIS A 88 -16.57 -5.60 3.16
C HIS A 88 -15.98 -4.23 3.57
N PRO A 89 -16.48 -3.10 3.02
CA PRO A 89 -15.82 -1.79 3.15
C PRO A 89 -15.75 -1.22 4.57
N VAL A 90 -16.50 -1.76 5.53
CA VAL A 90 -16.54 -1.27 6.92
C VAL A 90 -15.96 -2.28 7.90
N THR A 91 -16.13 -3.58 7.66
CA THR A 91 -15.74 -4.64 8.60
C THR A 91 -14.51 -5.40 8.18
N ASP A 92 -13.96 -5.12 6.98
CA ASP A 92 -12.82 -5.80 6.33
C ASP A 92 -12.94 -7.33 6.24
N ARG A 93 -14.15 -7.86 6.46
CA ARG A 93 -14.41 -9.29 6.29
C ARG A 93 -14.42 -9.68 4.83
N ILE A 94 -13.90 -10.85 4.52
CA ILE A 94 -13.86 -11.38 3.15
C ILE A 94 -15.28 -11.68 2.69
N GLN A 95 -15.68 -11.09 1.56
CA GLN A 95 -16.99 -11.31 0.96
C GLN A 95 -16.97 -12.36 -0.16
N HIS A 96 -15.91 -12.38 -0.94
CA HIS A 96 -15.74 -13.29 -2.07
C HIS A 96 -14.27 -13.52 -2.36
N ALA A 97 -13.91 -14.69 -2.86
CA ALA A 97 -12.57 -14.98 -3.34
C ALA A 97 -12.66 -15.77 -4.67
N ASP A 98 -11.92 -15.28 -5.65
CA ASP A 98 -11.83 -15.83 -6.99
C ASP A 98 -10.47 -16.48 -7.20
N PHE A 99 -10.47 -17.71 -7.65
CA PHE A 99 -9.28 -18.51 -7.89
C PHE A 99 -9.19 -18.92 -9.35
N VAL A 100 -7.99 -18.92 -9.91
CA VAL A 100 -7.71 -19.48 -11.24
C VAL A 100 -6.96 -20.79 -11.08
N GLN A 101 -7.48 -21.84 -11.66
CA GLN A 101 -6.85 -23.16 -11.66
C GLN A 101 -5.55 -23.12 -12.48
N ILE A 102 -4.50 -23.69 -11.92
CA ILE A 102 -3.19 -23.78 -12.53
C ILE A 102 -3.06 -25.11 -13.26
N PHE A 103 -2.41 -25.04 -14.42
CA PHE A 103 -1.99 -26.19 -15.20
C PHE A 103 -0.51 -26.06 -15.51
N GLU A 104 0.22 -27.15 -15.45
CA GLU A 104 1.70 -27.17 -15.62
C GLU A 104 2.18 -26.52 -16.93
N ASN A 105 1.37 -26.63 -18.01
CA ASN A 105 1.75 -26.16 -19.35
C ASN A 105 1.06 -24.86 -19.75
N LYS A 106 0.38 -24.17 -18.85
CA LYS A 106 -0.30 -22.89 -19.15
C LYS A 106 0.28 -21.75 -18.36
N PRO A 107 0.63 -20.63 -19.02
CA PRO A 107 1.01 -19.42 -18.30
C PRO A 107 -0.20 -18.86 -17.55
N VAL A 108 0.02 -18.42 -16.33
CA VAL A 108 -0.98 -17.81 -15.47
C VAL A 108 -0.61 -16.35 -15.25
N ILE A 109 -1.63 -15.50 -15.10
CA ILE A 109 -1.44 -14.08 -14.77
C ILE A 109 -1.80 -13.91 -13.31
N ILE A 110 -0.86 -13.37 -12.55
CA ILE A 110 -1.03 -13.09 -11.11
C ILE A 110 -0.51 -11.70 -10.75
N ASP A 111 -1.02 -11.16 -9.67
CA ASP A 111 -0.51 -9.94 -9.07
C ASP A 111 0.56 -10.30 -8.02
N VAL A 112 1.84 -9.99 -8.32
CA VAL A 112 2.97 -10.27 -7.43
C VAL A 112 3.36 -9.01 -6.69
N PRO A 113 3.55 -9.06 -5.36
CA PRO A 113 3.94 -7.91 -4.57
C PRO A 113 5.38 -7.48 -4.86
N VAL A 114 5.63 -6.16 -4.76
CA VAL A 114 6.93 -5.55 -4.96
C VAL A 114 7.57 -5.25 -3.61
N THR A 115 8.75 -5.79 -3.37
CA THR A 115 9.58 -5.51 -2.21
C THR A 115 10.75 -4.64 -2.62
N VAL A 116 11.00 -3.58 -1.86
CA VAL A 116 12.10 -2.66 -2.11
C VAL A 116 13.30 -3.05 -1.24
N THR A 117 14.48 -3.15 -1.85
CA THR A 117 15.73 -3.44 -1.16
C THR A 117 16.76 -2.33 -1.37
N GLY A 118 17.62 -2.14 -0.36
CA GLY A 118 18.67 -1.12 -0.36
C GLY A 118 18.21 0.24 0.16
N ASP A 119 19.19 1.08 0.51
CA ASP A 119 18.98 2.46 0.96
C ASP A 119 19.24 3.40 -0.21
N SER A 120 18.25 4.11 -0.66
CA SER A 120 18.40 5.03 -1.78
C SER A 120 19.26 6.25 -1.41
N VAL A 121 20.15 6.66 -2.32
CA VAL A 121 20.94 7.89 -2.19
C VAL A 121 20.02 9.10 -2.01
N GLY A 122 18.87 9.11 -2.69
CA GLY A 122 17.89 10.18 -2.57
C GLY A 122 17.21 10.25 -1.20
N VAL A 123 17.01 9.13 -0.52
CA VAL A 123 16.49 9.12 0.87
C VAL A 123 17.55 9.63 1.83
N LYS A 124 18.82 9.23 1.65
CA LYS A 124 19.95 9.76 2.45
C LYS A 124 20.15 11.26 2.28
N ALA A 125 19.78 11.81 1.12
CA ALA A 125 19.81 13.24 0.83
C ALA A 125 18.54 14.01 1.26
N GLY A 126 17.67 13.40 2.11
CA GLY A 126 16.47 14.05 2.64
C GLY A 126 15.18 13.82 1.83
N GLY A 127 15.23 13.03 0.77
CA GLY A 127 14.04 12.62 0.01
C GLY A 127 13.20 11.57 0.74
N LYS A 128 11.95 11.43 0.33
CA LYS A 128 11.04 10.36 0.77
C LYS A 128 10.78 9.37 -0.35
N LEU A 129 10.91 8.09 -0.05
CA LEU A 129 10.61 7.00 -0.97
C LEU A 129 9.08 6.78 -1.02
N PHE A 130 8.55 6.71 -2.24
CA PHE A 130 7.14 6.40 -2.50
C PHE A 130 7.05 5.18 -3.39
N VAL A 131 6.44 4.12 -2.88
CA VAL A 131 6.05 2.95 -3.68
C VAL A 131 4.70 3.26 -4.32
N LYS A 132 4.71 3.54 -5.64
CA LYS A 132 3.50 3.87 -6.40
C LYS A 132 2.70 2.64 -6.79
N ARG A 133 3.39 1.54 -7.09
CA ARG A 133 2.78 0.25 -7.40
C ARG A 133 3.32 -0.77 -6.42
N ARG A 134 2.42 -1.33 -5.61
CA ARG A 134 2.75 -2.37 -4.62
C ARG A 134 2.68 -3.77 -5.21
N HIS A 135 1.91 -3.95 -6.28
CA HIS A 135 1.75 -5.21 -7.00
C HIS A 135 1.97 -4.95 -8.48
N LEU A 136 2.56 -5.90 -9.17
CA LEU A 136 2.73 -5.89 -10.62
C LEU A 136 2.09 -7.15 -11.22
N LYS A 137 1.43 -6.98 -12.36
CA LYS A 137 0.84 -8.08 -13.11
C LYS A 137 1.92 -8.84 -13.86
N VAL A 138 2.09 -10.08 -13.48
CA VAL A 138 3.12 -10.98 -14.00
C VAL A 138 2.47 -12.15 -14.71
N LYS A 139 2.99 -12.50 -15.87
CA LYS A 139 2.61 -13.69 -16.62
C LYS A 139 3.78 -14.65 -16.67
N GLY A 140 3.56 -15.89 -16.25
CA GLY A 140 4.58 -16.92 -16.23
C GLY A 140 4.00 -18.30 -16.00
N LEU A 141 4.85 -19.33 -16.07
CA LEU A 141 4.49 -20.69 -15.66
C LEU A 141 4.47 -20.78 -14.13
N ALA A 142 3.62 -21.61 -13.57
CA ALA A 142 3.45 -21.73 -12.11
C ALA A 142 4.75 -22.04 -11.34
N GLY A 143 5.66 -22.82 -11.96
CA GLY A 143 6.95 -23.17 -11.36
C GLY A 143 8.01 -22.06 -11.43
N ASP A 144 7.81 -21.03 -12.27
CA ASP A 144 8.76 -19.94 -12.47
C ASP A 144 8.30 -18.63 -11.82
N LEU A 145 7.13 -18.63 -11.18
CA LEU A 145 6.57 -17.44 -10.53
C LEU A 145 7.20 -17.21 -9.15
N PRO A 146 7.70 -16.00 -8.85
CA PRO A 146 8.29 -15.65 -7.56
C PRO A 146 7.23 -15.27 -6.52
N GLU A 147 7.56 -15.44 -5.25
CA GLU A 147 6.74 -14.97 -4.12
C GLU A 147 6.63 -13.44 -4.08
N TYR A 148 7.71 -12.73 -4.41
CA TYR A 148 7.79 -11.27 -4.46
C TYR A 148 8.80 -10.81 -5.52
N LEU A 149 8.63 -9.60 -6.01
CA LEU A 149 9.55 -8.95 -6.93
C LEU A 149 10.44 -7.98 -6.16
N THR A 150 11.74 -8.24 -6.17
CA THR A 150 12.72 -7.38 -5.50
C THR A 150 13.15 -6.25 -6.43
N VAL A 151 13.07 -5.00 -5.96
CA VAL A 151 13.52 -3.82 -6.68
C VAL A 151 14.60 -3.12 -5.87
N ASP A 152 15.82 -3.06 -6.44
CA ASP A 152 16.94 -2.33 -5.82
C ASP A 152 16.82 -0.83 -6.08
N VAL A 153 16.79 -0.06 -4.99
CA VAL A 153 16.70 1.41 -5.04
C VAL A 153 17.98 2.11 -4.63
N THR A 154 19.07 1.39 -4.43
CA THR A 154 20.33 1.92 -3.91
C THR A 154 20.81 3.15 -4.69
N ASN A 155 20.75 3.12 -6.02
CA ASN A 155 21.21 4.19 -6.90
C ASN A 155 20.13 5.23 -7.24
N LEU A 156 18.94 5.17 -6.58
CA LEU A 156 17.84 6.07 -6.90
C LEU A 156 18.04 7.44 -6.23
N GLY A 157 18.23 8.48 -7.06
CA GLY A 157 18.35 9.88 -6.63
C GLY A 157 17.00 10.55 -6.40
N ILE A 158 17.05 11.80 -5.88
CA ILE A 158 15.86 12.64 -5.70
C ILE A 158 15.26 12.97 -7.08
N HIS A 159 13.93 13.00 -7.18
CA HIS A 159 13.15 13.19 -8.40
C HIS A 159 13.31 12.12 -9.48
N HIS A 160 13.98 11.02 -9.18
CA HIS A 160 14.06 9.88 -10.06
C HIS A 160 13.01 8.81 -9.72
N SER A 161 12.66 7.99 -10.69
CA SER A 161 11.72 6.89 -10.55
C SER A 161 12.16 5.68 -11.33
N ILE A 162 11.98 4.50 -10.76
CA ILE A 162 12.14 3.22 -11.45
C ILE A 162 10.80 2.87 -12.09
N LYS A 163 10.82 2.59 -13.39
CA LYS A 163 9.64 2.22 -14.18
C LYS A 163 9.59 0.71 -14.40
N VAL A 164 8.41 0.21 -14.75
CA VAL A 164 8.23 -1.21 -15.12
C VAL A 164 9.16 -1.62 -16.26
N GLY A 165 9.41 -0.72 -17.23
CA GLY A 165 10.30 -0.99 -18.36
C GLY A 165 11.79 -1.11 -18.00
N ASP A 166 12.20 -0.63 -16.84
CA ASP A 166 13.59 -0.72 -16.35
C ASP A 166 13.84 -2.04 -15.58
N LEU A 167 12.77 -2.78 -15.30
CA LEU A 167 12.82 -4.06 -14.60
C LEU A 167 12.85 -5.21 -15.62
N THR A 168 13.85 -6.06 -15.51
CA THR A 168 13.97 -7.29 -16.31
C THR A 168 14.07 -8.49 -15.38
N PHE A 169 13.18 -9.44 -15.57
CA PHE A 169 13.17 -10.69 -14.82
C PHE A 169 13.29 -11.85 -15.80
N ASP A 170 14.04 -12.89 -15.40
CA ASP A 170 14.16 -14.10 -16.19
C ASP A 170 12.87 -14.93 -16.10
N LYS A 171 12.42 -15.50 -17.22
CA LYS A 171 11.29 -16.44 -17.35
C LYS A 171 9.88 -15.87 -17.06
N ILE A 172 9.75 -14.60 -16.72
CA ILE A 172 8.45 -13.97 -16.46
C ILE A 172 8.27 -12.72 -17.31
N GLU A 173 7.03 -12.45 -17.70
CA GLU A 173 6.63 -11.31 -18.51
C GLU A 173 5.80 -10.34 -17.68
N LEU A 174 6.24 -9.07 -17.59
CA LEU A 174 5.46 -8.00 -16.94
C LEU A 174 4.40 -7.49 -17.92
N LEU A 175 3.14 -7.54 -17.53
CA LEU A 175 2.01 -7.09 -18.35
C LEU A 175 1.68 -5.61 -18.15
N ASP A 176 2.17 -5.01 -17.07
CA ASP A 176 1.94 -3.60 -16.80
C ASP A 176 2.63 -2.69 -17.83
N PRO A 177 2.07 -1.49 -18.13
CA PRO A 177 2.67 -0.54 -19.07
C PRO A 177 4.09 -0.14 -18.65
N LYS A 178 5.04 -0.22 -19.57
CA LYS A 178 6.47 0.07 -19.35
C LYS A 178 6.75 1.48 -18.80
N ILE A 179 5.85 2.44 -19.05
CA ILE A 179 5.97 3.83 -18.58
C ILE A 179 5.58 3.98 -17.11
N THR A 180 4.85 3.02 -16.55
CA THR A 180 4.35 3.09 -15.17
C THR A 180 5.51 3.10 -14.18
N ALA A 181 5.56 4.12 -13.31
CA ALA A 181 6.54 4.18 -12.24
C ALA A 181 6.14 3.22 -11.11
N VAL A 182 7.08 2.38 -10.68
CA VAL A 182 6.93 1.43 -9.56
C VAL A 182 7.33 2.11 -8.25
N VAL A 183 8.53 2.68 -8.23
CA VAL A 183 9.09 3.36 -7.07
C VAL A 183 9.61 4.73 -7.49
N SER A 184 9.44 5.74 -6.64
CA SER A 184 9.96 7.09 -6.89
C SER A 184 10.45 7.72 -5.59
N VAL A 185 11.49 8.57 -5.68
CA VAL A 185 11.94 9.40 -4.57
C VAL A 185 11.55 10.85 -4.86
N ALA A 186 10.84 11.47 -3.94
CA ALA A 186 10.48 12.89 -4.02
C ALA A 186 10.96 13.65 -2.79
N THR A 187 11.22 14.94 -2.94
CA THR A 187 11.49 15.82 -1.80
C THR A 187 10.24 15.99 -0.94
N SER A 188 10.43 15.94 0.36
CA SER A 188 9.35 16.30 1.29
C SER A 188 9.23 17.82 1.34
N ARG A 189 8.02 18.36 1.25
CA ARG A 189 7.78 19.81 1.43
C ARG A 189 8.23 20.34 2.80
N ILE A 190 8.35 19.44 3.77
CA ILE A 190 8.82 19.74 5.12
C ILE A 190 10.35 19.99 5.12
N ALA A 191 11.12 19.24 4.31
CA ALA A 191 12.56 19.42 4.21
C ALA A 191 12.93 20.78 3.56
N LEU A 192 12.15 21.22 2.58
CA LEU A 192 12.33 22.55 1.98
C LEU A 192 11.98 23.70 2.95
N LYS A 193 10.98 23.51 3.82
CA LYS A 193 10.65 24.51 4.85
C LYS A 193 11.71 24.61 5.93
N THR A 194 12.33 23.49 6.33
CA THR A 194 13.39 23.53 7.36
C THR A 194 14.66 24.21 6.87
N GLU A 195 15.02 24.10 5.59
CA GLU A 195 16.18 24.84 5.05
C GLU A 195 15.91 26.35 4.91
N GLU A 196 14.70 26.73 4.47
CA GLU A 196 14.29 28.14 4.41
C GLU A 196 14.04 28.74 5.80
N GLU A 197 13.44 28.00 6.73
CA GLU A 197 13.23 28.43 8.11
C GLU A 197 14.56 28.53 8.88
N LEU A 198 15.47 27.57 8.70
CA LEU A 198 16.83 27.64 9.28
C LEU A 198 17.66 28.78 8.67
N ALA A 199 17.51 29.05 7.39
CA ALA A 199 18.18 30.21 6.75
C ALA A 199 17.56 31.54 7.19
N ALA A 200 16.24 31.59 7.38
CA ALA A 200 15.53 32.76 7.89
C ALA A 200 15.81 33.00 9.38
N GLU A 201 15.92 31.96 10.19
CA GLU A 201 16.24 32.03 11.61
C GLU A 201 17.73 32.41 11.82
N ALA A 202 18.63 31.90 10.96
CA ALA A 202 20.03 32.31 10.95
C ALA A 202 20.22 33.80 10.52
N ALA A 203 19.42 34.25 9.55
CA ALA A 203 19.40 35.64 9.12
C ALA A 203 18.78 36.57 10.19
N ALA A 204 17.74 36.11 10.90
CA ALA A 204 17.12 36.85 11.99
C ALA A 204 18.02 36.91 13.23
N ALA A 205 18.79 35.86 13.53
CA ALA A 205 19.76 35.84 14.60
C ALA A 205 20.96 36.74 14.30
N ALA A 206 21.42 36.83 13.05
CA ALA A 206 22.47 37.76 12.63
C ALA A 206 22.03 39.23 12.72
N ALA A 207 20.76 39.53 12.37
CA ALA A 207 20.21 40.87 12.50
C ALA A 207 19.96 41.31 13.96
N ALA A 208 19.72 40.34 14.87
CA ALA A 208 19.51 40.62 16.29
C ALA A 208 20.83 40.92 17.03
N VAL A 209 22.00 40.49 16.51
CA VAL A 209 23.32 40.77 17.11
C VAL A 209 23.84 42.14 16.71
N GLU A 210 23.46 42.70 15.53
CA GLU A 210 23.83 44.04 15.11
C GLU A 210 22.99 45.15 15.74
N GLY A 211 21.80 44.80 16.33
CA GLY A 211 20.89 45.77 16.98
C GLY A 211 21.14 45.96 18.48
N ALA A 212 22.08 45.25 19.11
CA ALA A 212 22.26 45.24 20.56
C ALA A 212 23.39 46.15 21.06
N GLU A 213 24.07 46.89 20.16
CA GLU A 213 25.20 47.76 20.55
C GLU A 213 24.92 49.27 20.53
N ALA A 214 23.65 49.69 20.32
CA ALA A 214 23.27 51.10 20.32
C ALA A 214 21.97 51.36 21.09
N ALA A 215 21.95 51.20 22.40
CA ALA A 215 21.06 51.92 23.32
C ALA A 215 21.31 51.50 24.78
N ALA A 216 22.35 52.05 25.33
CA ALA A 216 22.45 52.27 26.79
C ALA A 216 22.37 53.77 27.03
N GLU A 217 21.25 54.25 27.49
CA GLU A 217 21.12 55.35 28.45
C GLU A 217 19.63 55.58 28.80
N THR A 218 19.42 55.56 30.06
CA THR A 218 18.30 55.74 30.98
C THR A 218 17.55 57.09 30.84
N PRO A 219 16.55 57.45 31.72
CA PRO A 219 15.63 56.70 32.58
C PRO A 219 14.17 57.24 32.63
N ALA A 220 13.34 56.51 33.36
CA ALA A 220 12.22 56.95 34.24
C ALA A 220 10.94 57.58 33.73
N ASP A 221 9.89 56.94 34.17
CA ASP A 221 8.67 57.46 34.83
C ASP A 221 7.37 57.59 34.04
N GLU A 222 6.36 57.13 34.68
CA GLU A 222 4.96 57.44 34.81
C GLU A 222 3.92 56.45 34.17
N LYS A 223 3.40 55.66 35.13
CA LYS A 223 2.01 55.42 35.48
C LYS A 223 0.91 55.57 34.42
N GLY A 224 0.14 54.54 34.33
CA GLY A 224 -1.29 54.69 34.53
C GLY A 224 -2.25 54.24 33.42
N LYS A 225 -3.04 53.23 33.77
CA LYS A 225 -4.43 53.04 33.32
C LYS A 225 -4.73 52.86 31.83
N GLU A 226 -5.16 51.68 31.42
CA GLU A 226 -6.59 51.44 31.17
C GLU A 226 -6.78 49.95 30.80
N LYS A 227 -7.39 49.26 31.75
CA LYS A 227 -8.11 48.01 31.53
C LYS A 227 -9.49 48.38 31.01
N ASP A 228 -10.05 47.45 30.23
CA ASP A 228 -11.47 47.40 29.97
C ASP A 228 -11.94 47.93 28.62
N LYS A 229 -12.03 47.01 27.66
CA LYS A 229 -13.09 46.94 26.62
C LYS A 229 -12.75 45.79 25.63
N GLY A 230 -13.14 44.61 25.95
CA GLY A 230 -12.95 43.45 25.06
C GLY A 230 -13.80 42.24 25.42
N LYS A 231 -14.91 42.45 26.13
CA LYS A 231 -15.72 41.30 26.57
C LYS A 231 -17.21 41.39 26.27
N GLU A 232 -17.58 42.10 25.23
CA GLU A 232 -19.03 42.36 24.92
C GLU A 232 -19.44 42.10 23.47
N ARG A 233 -18.63 41.38 22.68
CA ARG A 233 -18.97 41.04 21.30
C ARG A 233 -19.15 39.54 20.99
N GLU A 234 -19.20 38.68 21.99
CA GLU A 234 -19.32 37.23 21.80
C GLU A 234 -20.68 36.64 22.28
N LYS A 235 -21.63 37.46 22.65
CA LYS A 235 -22.96 37.03 23.10
C LYS A 235 -24.15 37.31 22.17
N GLU A 236 -23.93 37.85 20.98
CA GLU A 236 -25.01 38.23 20.08
C GLU A 236 -25.16 37.39 18.82
N LYS A 237 -24.38 36.32 18.66
CA LYS A 237 -24.46 35.40 17.51
C LYS A 237 -25.07 34.02 17.81
N GLU A 238 -25.62 33.81 18.98
CA GLU A 238 -26.22 32.52 19.37
C GLU A 238 -27.73 32.50 19.51
N LYS A 239 -28.43 33.56 19.03
CA LYS A 239 -29.89 33.64 19.11
C LYS A 239 -30.67 33.61 17.79
N ASP A 240 -30.00 33.50 16.63
CA ASP A 240 -30.70 33.47 15.33
C ASP A 240 -30.62 32.12 14.60
N LYS A 241 -30.52 31.01 15.32
CA LYS A 241 -30.60 29.68 14.71
C LYS A 241 -31.54 28.71 15.44
N LYS A 242 -32.65 29.22 15.95
CA LYS A 242 -33.84 28.44 16.31
C LYS A 242 -35.09 29.27 16.04
N GLY A 243 -35.59 29.18 14.81
CA GLY A 243 -36.86 29.56 14.33
C GLY A 243 -37.20 28.66 13.15
#